data_fc6850f7ba6c5768b3477db4321f8a15
#
_entry.id   fc6850f7ba6c5768b3477db4321f8a15
#
_cell.length_a   1.000
_cell.length_b   1.000
_cell.length_c   1.000
_cell.angle_alpha   90.00
_cell.angle_beta   90.00
_cell.angle_gamma   90.00
#
_symmetry.space_group_name_H-M   'P 1'
#
loop_
_entity.id
_entity.type
_entity.pdbx_description
1 polymer ?
#
loop_
_entity_poly.entity_id
_entity_poly.type
_entity_poly.pdbx_seq_one_letter_code
_entity_poly.pdbx_strand_id
1 'polypeptide(L)'
;MKKLKHEAELFKAALAAGVAYAEQRGAVVFERGDSASEKALYVYRLLVHDRKIQPMPEDQVSEKAIRHRLATWHAHQLPKDDPLLN
;
A
#
# COMPACT_ATOMS: atom_id res chain seq x y z
N MET A 1 13.88 -3.70 9.99
CA MET A 1 12.46 -3.49 9.71
C MET A 1 11.61 -4.45 10.53
N LYS A 2 10.62 -3.93 11.23
CA LYS A 2 9.77 -4.78 12.06
C LYS A 2 8.81 -5.58 11.18
N LYS A 3 8.82 -6.90 11.35
CA LYS A 3 7.99 -7.78 10.54
C LYS A 3 6.53 -7.72 11.00
N LEU A 4 5.62 -7.53 10.06
CA LEU A 4 4.20 -7.50 10.35
C LEU A 4 3.63 -8.92 10.35
N LYS A 5 2.71 -9.18 11.28
CA LYS A 5 1.90 -10.39 11.21
C LYS A 5 0.92 -10.25 10.05
N HIS A 6 0.71 -11.33 9.32
CA HIS A 6 -0.22 -11.34 8.19
C HIS A 6 0.10 -10.27 7.13
N GLU A 7 1.40 -10.03 6.89
CA GLU A 7 1.81 -8.98 5.96
C GLU A 7 1.24 -9.20 4.56
N ALA A 8 1.16 -10.44 4.09
CA ALA A 8 0.62 -10.72 2.76
C ALA A 8 -0.86 -10.32 2.67
N GLU A 9 -1.64 -10.65 3.68
CA GLU A 9 -3.06 -10.28 3.73
C GLU A 9 -3.22 -8.77 3.90
N LEU A 10 -2.39 -8.15 4.73
CA LEU A 10 -2.40 -6.70 4.89
C LEU A 10 -2.05 -6.00 3.60
N PHE A 11 -1.05 -6.49 2.86
CA PHE A 11 -0.69 -5.91 1.58
C PHE A 11 -1.84 -6.04 0.57
N LYS A 12 -2.47 -7.20 0.51
CA LYS A 12 -3.59 -7.43 -0.39
C LYS A 12 -4.74 -6.45 -0.09
N ALA A 13 -5.08 -6.28 1.18
CA ALA A 13 -6.10 -5.34 1.60
C ALA A 13 -5.67 -3.89 1.34
N ALA A 14 -4.40 -3.58 1.59
CA ALA A 14 -3.85 -2.25 1.35
C ALA A 14 -3.90 -1.89 -0.13
N LEU A 15 -3.57 -2.85 -1.00
CA LEU A 15 -3.62 -2.61 -2.43
C LEU A 15 -5.04 -2.32 -2.90
N ALA A 16 -6.01 -3.10 -2.43
CA ALA A 16 -7.41 -2.87 -2.76
C ALA A 16 -7.87 -1.50 -2.29
N ALA A 17 -7.53 -1.13 -1.06
CA ALA A 17 -7.90 0.18 -0.51
C ALA A 17 -7.21 1.32 -1.28
N GLY A 18 -5.94 1.14 -1.63
CA GLY A 18 -5.19 2.14 -2.38
C GLY A 18 -5.69 2.33 -3.79
N VAL A 19 -6.07 1.23 -4.46
CA VAL A 19 -6.66 1.30 -5.80
C VAL A 19 -8.00 2.05 -5.73
N ALA A 20 -8.84 1.74 -4.76
CA ALA A 20 -10.11 2.42 -4.58
C ALA A 20 -9.90 3.92 -4.32
N TYR A 21 -8.93 4.25 -3.49
CA TYR A 21 -8.57 5.64 -3.21
C TYR A 21 -8.14 6.38 -4.48
N ALA A 22 -7.28 5.76 -5.29
CA ALA A 22 -6.80 6.36 -6.53
C ALA A 22 -7.93 6.59 -7.52
N GLU A 23 -8.84 5.64 -7.64
CA GLU A 23 -9.99 5.74 -8.55
C GLU A 23 -10.98 6.80 -8.08
N GLN A 24 -11.26 6.87 -6.79
CA GLN A 24 -12.14 7.90 -6.22
C GLN A 24 -11.59 9.31 -6.42
N ARG A 25 -10.28 9.42 -6.36
CA ARG A 25 -9.60 10.67 -6.55
C ARG A 25 -9.57 11.11 -8.01
N GLY A 26 -9.93 10.21 -8.93
CA GLY A 26 -9.86 10.49 -10.36
C GLY A 26 -8.43 10.50 -10.89
N ALA A 27 -7.48 9.96 -10.12
CA ALA A 27 -6.08 9.98 -10.50
C ALA A 27 -5.77 8.97 -11.61
N VAL A 28 -6.46 7.82 -11.59
CA VAL A 28 -6.20 6.75 -12.56
C VAL A 28 -7.35 5.75 -12.54
N VAL A 29 -7.51 5.06 -13.67
CA VAL A 29 -8.36 3.87 -13.76
C VAL A 29 -7.44 2.71 -14.13
N PHE A 30 -7.34 1.71 -13.27
CA PHE A 30 -6.49 0.56 -13.53
C PHE A 30 -7.17 -0.42 -14.48
N GLU A 31 -6.38 -0.98 -15.39
CA GLU A 31 -6.88 -1.97 -16.32
C GLU A 31 -6.68 -3.39 -15.78
N ARG A 32 -7.42 -4.34 -16.33
CA ARG A 32 -7.31 -5.73 -15.89
C ARG A 32 -5.91 -6.32 -16.08
N GLY A 33 -5.17 -5.86 -17.05
CA GLY A 33 -3.82 -6.33 -17.32
C GLY A 33 -2.75 -5.77 -16.41
N ASP A 34 -3.10 -4.79 -15.59
CA ASP A 34 -2.12 -4.18 -14.70
C ASP A 34 -1.72 -5.15 -13.59
N SER A 35 -0.41 -5.36 -13.42
CA SER A 35 0.10 -6.26 -12.40
C SER A 35 -0.06 -5.65 -11.00
N ALA A 36 -0.04 -6.52 -9.98
CA ALA A 36 -0.08 -6.05 -8.59
C ALA A 36 1.12 -5.16 -8.27
N SER A 37 2.29 -5.46 -8.85
CA SER A 37 3.49 -4.65 -8.64
C SER A 37 3.34 -3.25 -9.22
N GLU A 38 2.76 -3.14 -10.41
CA GLU A 38 2.53 -1.84 -11.04
C GLU A 38 1.51 -1.02 -10.24
N LYS A 39 0.42 -1.65 -9.81
CA LYS A 39 -0.58 -1.00 -8.98
C LYS A 39 0.00 -0.53 -7.66
N ALA A 40 0.82 -1.37 -7.02
CA ALA A 40 1.45 -1.06 -5.75
C ALA A 40 2.38 0.16 -5.89
N LEU A 41 3.19 0.18 -6.94
CA LEU A 41 4.09 1.30 -7.18
C LEU A 41 3.31 2.61 -7.38
N TYR A 42 2.25 2.56 -8.18
CA TYR A 42 1.42 3.73 -8.41
C TYR A 42 0.76 4.22 -7.13
N VAL A 43 0.17 3.30 -6.37
CA VAL A 43 -0.48 3.64 -5.09
C VAL A 43 0.53 4.24 -4.13
N TYR A 44 1.73 3.65 -4.04
CA TYR A 44 2.80 4.18 -3.20
C TYR A 44 3.12 5.64 -3.57
N ARG A 45 3.34 5.91 -4.85
CA ARG A 45 3.68 7.26 -5.31
C ARG A 45 2.56 8.25 -5.04
N LEU A 46 1.32 7.83 -5.24
CA LEU A 46 0.16 8.69 -4.98
C LEU A 46 0.05 9.02 -3.50
N LEU A 47 0.21 8.04 -2.63
CA LEU A 47 0.13 8.26 -1.19
C LEU A 47 1.26 9.18 -0.69
N VAL A 48 2.45 9.05 -1.26
CA VAL A 48 3.56 9.95 -0.96
C VAL A 48 3.21 11.38 -1.43
N HIS A 49 2.71 11.50 -2.65
CA HIS A 49 2.31 12.78 -3.20
C HIS A 49 1.26 13.48 -2.33
N ASP A 50 0.30 12.71 -1.83
CA ASP A 50 -0.78 13.23 -1.00
C ASP A 50 -0.38 13.33 0.48
N ARG A 51 0.88 13.06 0.80
CA ARG A 51 1.42 13.13 2.17
C ARG A 51 0.72 12.20 3.15
N LYS A 52 0.21 11.07 2.64
CA LYS A 52 -0.37 10.03 3.49
C LYS A 52 0.69 9.13 4.10
N ILE A 53 1.83 8.96 3.41
CA ILE A 53 2.97 8.21 3.90
C ILE A 53 4.25 8.97 3.58
N GLN A 54 5.31 8.67 4.32
CA GLN A 54 6.63 9.27 4.10
C GLN A 54 7.32 8.59 2.93
N PRO A 55 8.03 9.35 2.07
CA PRO A 55 8.81 8.74 0.99
C PRO A 55 10.00 7.99 1.55
N MET A 56 10.35 6.86 0.91
CA MET A 56 11.55 6.14 1.23
C MET A 56 12.74 6.72 0.45
N PRO A 57 13.99 6.62 0.99
CA PRO A 57 15.16 6.98 0.21
C PRO A 57 15.21 6.19 -1.10
N GLU A 58 15.62 6.82 -2.19
CA GLU A 58 15.60 6.19 -3.51
C GLU A 58 16.37 4.88 -3.57
N ASP A 59 17.49 4.79 -2.85
CA ASP A 59 18.30 3.58 -2.82
C ASP A 59 17.66 2.45 -2.03
N GLN A 60 16.59 2.72 -1.29
CA GLN A 60 15.85 1.72 -0.51
C GLN A 60 14.52 1.36 -1.15
N VAL A 61 14.13 2.02 -2.22
CA VAL A 61 12.88 1.72 -2.90
C VAL A 61 13.02 0.40 -3.67
N SER A 62 12.21 -0.58 -3.28
CA SER A 62 12.16 -1.87 -3.94
C SER A 62 10.73 -2.37 -3.88
N GLU A 63 10.41 -3.39 -4.67
CA GLU A 63 9.08 -4.00 -4.64
C GLU A 63 8.74 -4.47 -3.23
N LYS A 64 9.68 -5.15 -2.57
CA LYS A 64 9.49 -5.65 -1.21
C LYS A 64 9.25 -4.51 -0.22
N ALA A 65 10.03 -3.44 -0.31
CA ALA A 65 9.89 -2.30 0.58
C ALA A 65 8.56 -1.58 0.36
N ILE A 66 8.13 -1.45 -0.88
CA ILE A 66 6.83 -0.84 -1.20
C ILE A 66 5.69 -1.66 -0.62
N ARG A 67 5.74 -2.98 -0.78
CA ARG A 67 4.72 -3.88 -0.22
C ARG A 67 4.63 -3.74 1.28
N HIS A 68 5.77 -3.71 1.96
CA HIS A 68 5.81 -3.55 3.40
C HIS A 68 5.24 -2.18 3.82
N ARG A 69 5.60 -1.13 3.10
CA ARG A 69 5.13 0.22 3.42
C ARG A 69 3.62 0.34 3.27
N LEU A 70 3.05 -0.23 2.21
CA LEU A 70 1.61 -0.21 2.01
C LEU A 70 0.89 -1.04 3.07
N ALA A 71 1.42 -2.21 3.41
CA ALA A 71 0.84 -3.04 4.46
C ALA A 71 0.84 -2.30 5.81
N THR A 72 1.93 -1.61 6.14
CA THR A 72 2.04 -0.83 7.36
C THR A 72 1.02 0.32 7.37
N TRP A 73 0.90 1.02 6.24
CA TRP A 73 -0.07 2.12 6.12
C TRP A 73 -1.49 1.62 6.38
N HIS A 74 -1.85 0.50 5.79
CA HIS A 74 -3.19 -0.06 5.97
C HIS A 74 -3.39 -0.55 7.42
N ALA A 75 -2.38 -1.19 8.00
CA ALA A 75 -2.45 -1.70 9.37
C ALA A 75 -2.76 -0.58 10.37
N HIS A 76 -2.19 0.60 10.15
CA HIS A 76 -2.42 1.75 11.04
C HIS A 76 -3.85 2.29 10.98
N GLN A 77 -4.62 1.90 9.97
CA GLN A 77 -6.01 2.33 9.81
C GLN A 77 -7.00 1.33 10.38
N LEU A 78 -6.53 0.15 10.76
CA LEU A 78 -7.40 -0.89 11.28
C LEU A 78 -7.61 -0.75 12.78
N PRO A 79 -8.78 -1.18 13.31
CA PRO A 79 -8.98 -1.22 14.75
C PRO A 79 -7.97 -2.16 15.41
N LYS A 80 -7.65 -1.88 16.69
CA LYS A 80 -6.67 -2.67 17.42
C LYS A 80 -7.04 -4.14 17.55
N ASP A 81 -8.31 -4.46 17.51
CA ASP A 81 -8.82 -5.82 17.65
C ASP A 81 -9.04 -6.52 16.30
N ASP A 82 -8.59 -5.90 15.21
CA ASP A 82 -8.73 -6.50 13.89
C ASP A 82 -7.90 -7.79 13.79
N PRO A 83 -8.47 -8.88 13.24
CA PRO A 83 -7.74 -10.15 13.13
C PRO A 83 -6.41 -10.05 12.37
N LEU A 84 -6.30 -9.13 11.42
CA LEU A 84 -5.05 -8.96 10.66
C LEU A 84 -3.91 -8.37 11.50
N LEU A 85 -4.20 -7.81 12.67
CA LEU A 85 -3.20 -7.24 13.57
C LEU A 85 -2.76 -8.22 14.66
N ASN A 86 -3.44 -9.35 14.80
CA ASN A 86 -3.17 -10.33 15.87
C ASN A 86 -2.40 -11.56 15.39
#